data_78be15b75f6f01cf9f7369d65120b0bd
#
_entry.id   78be15b75f6f01cf9f7369d65120b0bd
#
_cell.length_a   1.000
_cell.length_b   1.000
_cell.length_c   1.000
_cell.angle_alpha   90.00
_cell.angle_beta   90.00
_cell.angle_gamma   90.00
#
_symmetry.space_group_name_H-M   'P 1'
#
loop_
_entity.id
_entity.type
_entity.pdbx_description
1 polymer ?
#
loop_
_entity_poly.entity_id
_entity_poly.type
_entity_poly.pdbx_seq_one_letter_code
_entity_poly.pdbx_strand_id
1 'polypeptide(L)'
;LQLSFPQDVIGEGMFGDQLFNYLKNNYEVSSTLGYNNARDVMYSEIDIKPGNQLTGVYSGFTITLDLSQDPSTDAYEKGINCEHTWPQSYGASSEPMKSDMHHLFPTKSNVNSSRGNDPFQDCNDNNTDKWYRNDYYIETIPSQYIDEYAEKLNPPNQDDERFEPREIQKGNTARAMFYFYTIYGDDDAPADFWSIQEQQLIDWHLYDLPDETEINRSNLIRGFQNNDNPYVIDPSLVGRIFLVDEGILMGDVNNDDSLDVLDIILDISHIIGNFQLDYSSVIISDVNY
;
A
#
# COMPACT_ATOMS: atom_id res chain seq x y z
N LEU A 1 2.90 -20.21 7.92
CA LEU A 1 2.88 -18.77 8.18
C LEU A 1 2.39 -18.59 9.60
N GLN A 2 3.22 -18.02 10.46
CA GLN A 2 2.79 -17.61 11.80
C GLN A 2 2.36 -16.15 11.64
N LEU A 3 1.06 -15.93 11.48
CA LEU A 3 0.48 -14.59 11.55
C LEU A 3 0.62 -14.14 13.01
N SER A 4 1.59 -13.27 13.31
CA SER A 4 1.61 -12.57 14.58
C SER A 4 0.71 -11.35 14.41
N PHE A 5 -0.53 -11.45 14.87
CA PHE A 5 -1.46 -10.35 14.90
C PHE A 5 -0.99 -9.26 15.88
N PRO A 6 -1.32 -7.98 15.62
CA PRO A 6 -0.94 -6.89 16.48
C PRO A 6 -1.49 -7.07 17.90
N GLN A 7 -0.79 -6.50 18.90
CA GLN A 7 -1.24 -6.53 20.28
C GLN A 7 -2.51 -5.70 20.52
N ASP A 8 -2.78 -4.73 19.64
CA ASP A 8 -3.92 -3.83 19.74
C ASP A 8 -4.74 -3.90 18.44
N VAL A 9 -5.89 -4.54 18.49
CA VAL A 9 -6.83 -4.62 17.36
C VAL A 9 -7.59 -3.30 17.24
N ILE A 10 -7.47 -2.63 16.11
CA ILE A 10 -8.18 -1.37 15.85
C ILE A 10 -9.65 -1.67 15.56
N GLY A 11 -10.56 -1.01 16.28
CA GLY A 11 -12.01 -1.20 16.09
C GLY A 11 -12.45 -2.64 16.33
N GLU A 12 -12.07 -3.20 17.49
CA GLU A 12 -12.43 -4.56 17.89
C GLU A 12 -13.93 -4.83 17.70
N GLY A 13 -14.28 -5.93 17.05
CA GLY A 13 -15.64 -6.33 16.73
C GLY A 13 -16.34 -5.52 15.64
N MET A 14 -15.62 -4.62 14.92
CA MET A 14 -16.16 -3.87 13.78
C MET A 14 -15.72 -4.49 12.47
N PHE A 15 -16.58 -4.44 11.44
CA PHE A 15 -16.35 -4.96 10.10
C PHE A 15 -16.98 -4.04 9.03
N GLY A 16 -16.65 -4.24 7.77
CA GLY A 16 -17.25 -3.59 6.63
C GLY A 16 -17.32 -2.06 6.77
N ASP A 17 -18.46 -1.50 6.40
CA ASP A 17 -18.71 -0.06 6.43
C ASP A 17 -18.60 0.56 7.83
N GLN A 18 -18.92 -0.18 8.88
CA GLN A 18 -18.78 0.30 10.26
C GLN A 18 -17.32 0.57 10.59
N LEU A 19 -16.42 -0.37 10.28
CA LEU A 19 -15.00 -0.24 10.52
C LEU A 19 -14.39 0.81 9.60
N PHE A 20 -14.77 0.83 8.32
CA PHE A 20 -14.36 1.84 7.37
C PHE A 20 -14.65 3.26 7.88
N ASN A 21 -15.88 3.52 8.31
CA ASN A 21 -16.28 4.81 8.85
C ASN A 21 -15.57 5.13 10.19
N TYR A 22 -15.31 4.12 11.01
CA TYR A 22 -14.51 4.30 12.22
C TYR A 22 -13.09 4.79 11.88
N LEU A 23 -12.40 4.16 10.91
CA LEU A 23 -11.06 4.58 10.49
C LEU A 23 -11.08 5.99 9.92
N LYS A 24 -12.00 6.30 9.02
CA LYS A 24 -12.16 7.63 8.43
C LYS A 24 -12.25 8.73 9.49
N ASN A 25 -13.01 8.50 10.56
CA ASN A 25 -13.23 9.49 11.60
C ASN A 25 -12.09 9.60 12.63
N ASN A 26 -11.23 8.59 12.76
CA ASN A 26 -10.23 8.54 13.82
C ASN A 26 -8.78 8.65 13.31
N TYR A 27 -8.54 8.46 12.01
CA TYR A 27 -7.19 8.45 11.42
C TYR A 27 -6.97 9.57 10.38
N GLU A 28 -7.95 10.46 10.22
CA GLU A 28 -7.80 11.64 9.37
C GLU A 28 -6.65 12.53 9.86
N VAL A 29 -5.83 13.01 8.92
CA VAL A 29 -4.75 13.92 9.25
C VAL A 29 -5.29 15.27 9.69
N SER A 30 -4.91 15.72 10.88
CA SER A 30 -5.36 17.00 11.43
C SER A 30 -4.57 18.21 10.89
N SER A 31 -3.34 17.98 10.45
CA SER A 31 -2.46 19.01 9.88
C SER A 31 -1.33 18.38 9.10
N THR A 32 -0.96 19.00 7.97
CA THR A 32 0.21 18.64 7.18
C THR A 32 1.29 19.71 7.29
N LEU A 33 2.51 19.38 6.87
CA LEU A 33 3.64 20.32 6.83
C LEU A 33 3.55 21.27 5.63
N GLY A 34 2.62 21.02 4.70
CA GLY A 34 2.62 21.59 3.36
C GLY A 34 3.65 20.93 2.45
N TYR A 35 3.35 20.85 1.16
CA TYR A 35 4.01 19.97 0.21
C TYR A 35 5.54 20.08 0.15
N ASN A 36 6.10 21.29 0.22
CA ASN A 36 7.53 21.47 0.16
C ASN A 36 8.22 20.89 1.42
N ASN A 37 7.75 21.27 2.61
CA ASN A 37 8.32 20.79 3.86
C ASN A 37 8.10 19.27 4.04
N ALA A 38 6.96 18.74 3.60
CA ALA A 38 6.68 17.31 3.66
C ALA A 38 7.72 16.51 2.84
N ARG A 39 8.06 16.97 1.62
CA ARG A 39 9.12 16.34 0.81
C ARG A 39 10.50 16.45 1.45
N ASP A 40 10.82 17.62 2.00
CA ASP A 40 12.12 17.83 2.65
C ASP A 40 12.32 16.89 3.84
N VAL A 41 11.32 16.82 4.72
CA VAL A 41 11.30 15.89 5.86
C VAL A 41 11.32 14.43 5.41
N MET A 42 10.48 14.07 4.44
CA MET A 42 10.44 12.71 3.91
C MET A 42 11.79 12.26 3.39
N TYR A 43 12.50 13.10 2.63
CA TYR A 43 13.78 12.74 2.03
C TYR A 43 14.95 12.77 3.00
N SER A 44 14.98 13.72 3.95
CA SER A 44 16.13 13.92 4.83
C SER A 44 16.03 13.29 6.21
N GLU A 45 14.80 12.89 6.64
CA GLU A 45 14.58 12.38 7.99
C GLU A 45 13.85 11.04 8.04
N ILE A 46 12.92 10.78 7.08
CA ILE A 46 12.08 9.57 7.08
C ILE A 46 12.69 8.48 6.19
N ASP A 47 12.90 8.76 4.92
CA ASP A 47 13.33 7.77 3.91
C ASP A 47 14.84 7.73 3.69
N ILE A 48 15.58 8.59 4.39
CA ILE A 48 17.04 8.62 4.32
C ILE A 48 17.67 7.39 4.98
N LYS A 49 18.67 6.83 4.31
CA LYS A 49 19.44 5.67 4.79
C LYS A 49 20.86 6.10 5.20
N PRO A 50 21.60 5.25 5.93
CA PRO A 50 23.00 5.52 6.30
C PRO A 50 23.84 5.96 5.10
N GLY A 51 24.67 6.99 5.29
CA GLY A 51 25.47 7.60 4.22
C GLY A 51 24.68 8.58 3.36
N ASN A 52 23.60 9.14 3.89
CA ASN A 52 22.70 10.09 3.22
C ASN A 52 22.10 9.54 1.92
N GLN A 53 21.88 8.26 1.88
CA GLN A 53 21.30 7.61 0.70
C GLN A 53 19.78 7.76 0.70
N LEU A 54 19.22 8.16 -0.46
CA LEU A 54 17.81 8.18 -0.73
C LEU A 54 17.51 7.24 -1.90
N THR A 55 16.58 6.30 -1.70
CA THR A 55 16.26 5.26 -2.69
C THR A 55 14.84 5.43 -3.22
N GLY A 56 14.68 5.52 -4.54
CA GLY A 56 13.37 5.49 -5.19
C GLY A 56 12.71 4.12 -5.07
N VAL A 57 11.47 4.11 -4.56
CA VAL A 57 10.80 2.87 -4.13
C VAL A 57 10.51 1.90 -5.27
N TYR A 58 10.19 2.37 -6.46
CA TYR A 58 9.77 1.49 -7.57
C TYR A 58 10.93 0.76 -8.24
N SER A 59 12.04 1.45 -8.54
CA SER A 59 13.14 0.86 -9.29
C SER A 59 14.39 0.56 -8.48
N GLY A 60 14.44 0.99 -7.20
CA GLY A 60 15.65 0.87 -6.39
C GLY A 60 16.76 1.87 -6.73
N PHE A 61 16.51 2.84 -7.62
CA PHE A 61 17.46 3.90 -7.92
C PHE A 61 17.85 4.68 -6.68
N THR A 62 19.14 4.78 -6.41
CA THR A 62 19.66 5.38 -5.18
C THR A 62 20.59 6.53 -5.49
N ILE A 63 20.41 7.64 -4.78
CA ILE A 63 21.26 8.81 -4.81
C ILE A 63 21.86 9.07 -3.42
N THR A 64 22.88 9.92 -3.34
CA THR A 64 23.38 10.46 -2.06
C THR A 64 22.99 11.93 -1.96
N LEU A 65 22.24 12.30 -0.93
CA LEU A 65 21.84 13.68 -0.67
C LEU A 65 22.99 14.52 -0.14
N ASP A 66 23.06 15.77 -0.60
CA ASP A 66 23.86 16.82 0.02
C ASP A 66 22.98 17.60 1.02
N LEU A 67 23.04 17.20 2.28
CA LEU A 67 22.23 17.83 3.35
C LEU A 67 22.62 19.28 3.66
N SER A 68 23.59 19.87 2.97
CA SER A 68 23.86 21.32 3.02
C SER A 68 22.95 22.12 2.08
N GLN A 69 22.19 21.46 1.24
CA GLN A 69 21.22 22.02 0.31
C GLN A 69 19.78 21.68 0.75
N ASP A 70 18.81 22.28 0.10
CA ASP A 70 17.40 21.93 0.25
C ASP A 70 17.19 20.47 -0.22
N PRO A 71 16.68 19.56 0.65
CA PRO A 71 16.64 18.13 0.38
C PRO A 71 15.80 17.76 -0.87
N SER A 72 14.67 18.39 -1.06
CA SER A 72 13.80 18.10 -2.21
C SER A 72 14.35 18.65 -3.52
N THR A 73 15.06 19.76 -3.48
CA THR A 73 15.75 20.33 -4.64
C THR A 73 16.94 19.46 -5.05
N ASP A 74 17.80 19.08 -4.10
CA ASP A 74 18.95 18.22 -4.36
C ASP A 74 18.52 16.83 -4.89
N ALA A 75 17.46 16.26 -4.32
CA ALA A 75 16.89 15.00 -4.80
C ALA A 75 16.38 15.11 -6.25
N TYR A 76 15.67 16.19 -6.56
CA TYR A 76 15.13 16.44 -7.91
C TYR A 76 16.24 16.60 -8.95
N GLU A 77 17.29 17.37 -8.64
CA GLU A 77 18.44 17.54 -9.53
C GLU A 77 19.21 16.24 -9.77
N LYS A 78 19.17 15.32 -8.81
CA LYS A 78 19.76 13.97 -8.91
C LYS A 78 18.82 12.90 -9.45
N GLY A 79 17.61 13.28 -9.87
CA GLY A 79 16.67 12.42 -10.59
C GLY A 79 15.66 11.66 -9.72
N ILE A 80 15.45 12.08 -8.46
CA ILE A 80 14.35 11.61 -7.61
C ILE A 80 13.32 12.73 -7.46
N ASN A 81 12.04 12.38 -7.65
CA ASN A 81 10.90 13.24 -7.30
C ASN A 81 9.93 12.51 -6.35
N CYS A 82 8.85 13.18 -6.00
CA CYS A 82 7.81 12.66 -5.12
C CYS A 82 6.73 11.96 -5.92
N GLU A 83 6.53 10.70 -5.64
CA GLU A 83 5.38 9.92 -6.05
C GLU A 83 4.19 10.21 -5.14
N HIS A 84 3.02 10.36 -5.74
CA HIS A 84 1.72 10.26 -5.08
C HIS A 84 1.10 8.93 -5.51
N THR A 85 1.03 7.92 -4.64
CA THR A 85 0.43 6.63 -4.99
C THR A 85 -1.02 6.80 -5.43
N TRP A 86 -1.78 7.66 -4.77
CA TRP A 86 -3.04 8.18 -5.29
C TRP A 86 -2.75 9.43 -6.13
N PRO A 87 -3.08 9.43 -7.43
CA PRO A 87 -2.69 10.52 -8.34
C PRO A 87 -3.22 11.90 -7.94
N GLN A 88 -2.39 12.94 -8.10
CA GLN A 88 -2.83 14.30 -7.85
C GLN A 88 -4.05 14.69 -8.67
N SER A 89 -4.12 14.28 -9.95
CA SER A 89 -5.25 14.56 -10.84
C SER A 89 -6.53 13.80 -10.45
N TYR A 90 -6.46 12.87 -9.52
CA TYR A 90 -7.58 12.06 -9.04
C TYR A 90 -7.93 12.38 -7.57
N GLY A 91 -7.71 13.63 -7.14
CA GLY A 91 -8.10 14.17 -5.83
C GLY A 91 -6.93 14.59 -4.94
N ALA A 92 -5.70 14.06 -5.15
CA ALA A 92 -4.57 14.38 -4.27
C ALA A 92 -3.83 15.69 -4.63
N SER A 93 -4.49 16.67 -5.28
CA SER A 93 -3.87 17.95 -5.68
C SER A 93 -3.99 19.06 -4.64
N SER A 94 -4.87 18.92 -3.66
CA SER A 94 -5.15 19.90 -2.60
C SER A 94 -4.72 19.38 -1.23
N GLU A 95 -4.51 20.31 -0.27
CA GLU A 95 -4.29 19.93 1.11
C GLU A 95 -5.59 19.41 1.77
N PRO A 96 -5.52 18.43 2.66
CA PRO A 96 -4.31 17.80 3.21
C PRO A 96 -3.70 16.72 2.31
N MET A 97 -4.44 16.17 1.33
CA MET A 97 -4.07 15.03 0.50
C MET A 97 -2.72 15.21 -0.21
N LYS A 98 -2.44 16.43 -0.69
CA LYS A 98 -1.20 16.74 -1.43
C LYS A 98 0.08 16.55 -0.60
N SER A 99 -0.02 16.70 0.71
CA SER A 99 1.14 16.70 1.62
C SER A 99 1.11 15.56 2.63
N ASP A 100 0.13 14.67 2.57
CA ASP A 100 0.03 13.53 3.46
C ASP A 100 1.09 12.48 3.11
N MET A 101 2.08 12.34 3.99
CA MET A 101 3.25 11.50 3.75
C MET A 101 2.95 9.99 3.77
N HIS A 102 1.76 9.55 4.22
CA HIS A 102 1.39 8.15 4.19
C HIS A 102 1.16 7.59 2.79
N HIS A 103 0.94 8.45 1.78
CA HIS A 103 0.84 8.04 0.39
C HIS A 103 1.88 8.70 -0.53
N LEU A 104 2.89 9.37 0.06
CA LEU A 104 4.01 9.97 -0.66
C LEU A 104 5.26 9.10 -0.56
N PHE A 105 6.00 8.94 -1.65
CA PHE A 105 7.24 8.18 -1.68
C PHE A 105 8.30 8.84 -2.58
N PRO A 106 9.60 8.71 -2.25
CA PRO A 106 10.65 9.04 -3.21
C PRO A 106 10.63 8.05 -4.37
N THR A 107 10.71 8.53 -5.60
CA THR A 107 10.84 7.65 -6.77
C THR A 107 11.69 8.28 -7.86
N LYS A 108 12.27 7.46 -8.74
CA LYS A 108 13.02 7.95 -9.89
C LYS A 108 12.07 8.70 -10.84
N SER A 109 12.44 9.92 -11.25
CA SER A 109 11.56 10.83 -11.98
C SER A 109 10.98 10.25 -13.27
N ASN A 110 11.77 9.50 -14.05
CA ASN A 110 11.28 8.88 -15.28
C ASN A 110 10.39 7.66 -15.02
N VAL A 111 10.57 6.96 -13.88
CA VAL A 111 9.69 5.84 -13.47
C VAL A 111 8.36 6.39 -12.99
N ASN A 112 8.37 7.46 -12.19
CA ASN A 112 7.17 8.20 -11.81
C ASN A 112 6.38 8.68 -13.04
N SER A 113 7.07 9.30 -13.99
CA SER A 113 6.44 9.74 -15.24
C SER A 113 5.87 8.59 -16.07
N SER A 114 6.51 7.42 -16.01
CA SER A 114 6.02 6.20 -16.68
C SER A 114 4.82 5.58 -15.99
N ARG A 115 4.79 5.61 -14.66
CA ARG A 115 3.61 5.21 -13.91
C ARG A 115 2.41 6.09 -14.25
N GLY A 116 2.61 7.40 -14.37
CA GLY A 116 1.54 8.33 -14.68
C GLY A 116 0.42 8.31 -13.64
N ASN A 117 -0.80 8.04 -14.09
CA ASN A 117 -1.98 7.85 -13.24
C ASN A 117 -2.52 6.43 -13.31
N ASP A 118 -1.76 5.50 -13.85
CA ASP A 118 -2.27 4.16 -14.16
C ASP A 118 -2.57 3.37 -12.88
N PRO A 119 -3.61 2.54 -12.89
CA PRO A 119 -3.90 1.64 -11.79
C PRO A 119 -2.75 0.67 -11.54
N PHE A 120 -2.57 0.30 -10.28
CA PHE A 120 -1.62 -0.72 -9.88
C PHE A 120 -2.17 -2.12 -10.15
N GLN A 121 -1.37 -2.96 -10.79
CA GLN A 121 -1.73 -4.36 -11.05
C GLN A 121 -0.48 -5.15 -11.43
N ASP A 122 -0.49 -6.48 -11.18
CA ASP A 122 0.51 -7.37 -11.76
C ASP A 122 0.45 -7.32 -13.28
N CYS A 123 1.58 -7.07 -13.92
CA CYS A 123 1.72 -7.06 -15.36
C CYS A 123 2.04 -8.47 -15.87
N ASN A 124 1.45 -8.87 -16.99
CA ASN A 124 1.86 -10.13 -17.62
C ASN A 124 3.20 -9.93 -18.33
N ASP A 125 4.24 -10.65 -17.91
CA ASP A 125 5.61 -10.57 -18.43
C ASP A 125 5.71 -10.51 -19.96
N ASN A 126 4.89 -11.32 -20.65
CA ASN A 126 4.91 -11.38 -22.11
C ASN A 126 4.32 -10.14 -22.79
N ASN A 127 3.63 -9.31 -22.02
CA ASN A 127 2.96 -8.09 -22.50
C ASN A 127 3.60 -6.82 -21.92
N THR A 128 4.51 -6.95 -20.96
CA THR A 128 5.20 -5.82 -20.31
C THR A 128 6.13 -5.13 -21.31
N ASP A 129 5.92 -3.82 -21.45
CA ASP A 129 6.70 -3.00 -22.41
C ASP A 129 8.02 -2.53 -21.83
N LYS A 130 8.08 -2.24 -20.51
CA LYS A 130 9.28 -1.74 -19.85
C LYS A 130 9.43 -2.31 -18.44
N TRP A 131 10.67 -2.67 -18.15
CA TRP A 131 11.14 -3.20 -16.90
C TRP A 131 12.17 -2.24 -16.29
N TYR A 132 11.81 -1.53 -15.22
CA TYR A 132 12.65 -0.50 -14.60
C TYR A 132 13.41 -1.04 -13.40
N ARG A 133 14.75 -0.90 -13.41
CA ARG A 133 15.59 -1.24 -12.26
C ARG A 133 16.75 -0.25 -12.15
N ASN A 134 17.01 0.25 -10.96
CA ASN A 134 18.03 1.27 -10.70
C ASN A 134 17.87 2.50 -11.63
N ASP A 135 18.85 2.78 -12.46
CA ASP A 135 18.91 3.95 -13.35
C ASP A 135 18.54 3.64 -14.81
N TYR A 136 18.20 2.40 -15.13
CA TYR A 136 17.90 1.95 -16.49
C TYR A 136 16.55 1.24 -16.61
N TYR A 137 16.14 0.97 -17.83
CA TYR A 137 15.07 0.03 -18.15
C TYR A 137 15.47 -0.87 -19.32
N ILE A 138 14.79 -1.99 -19.43
CA ILE A 138 14.87 -2.91 -20.58
C ILE A 138 13.47 -3.17 -21.12
N GLU A 139 13.38 -3.62 -22.39
CA GLU A 139 12.12 -3.90 -23.10
C GLU A 139 11.95 -5.40 -23.39
N THR A 140 12.64 -6.22 -22.63
CA THR A 140 12.57 -7.68 -22.71
C THR A 140 12.53 -8.24 -21.31
N ILE A 141 11.89 -9.41 -21.13
CA ILE A 141 11.80 -10.07 -19.83
C ILE A 141 13.19 -10.24 -19.20
N PRO A 142 13.40 -9.75 -17.97
CA PRO A 142 14.68 -9.90 -17.28
C PRO A 142 15.02 -11.38 -17.07
N SER A 143 16.27 -11.75 -17.34
CA SER A 143 16.76 -13.11 -17.11
C SER A 143 17.20 -13.37 -15.67
N GLN A 144 17.34 -12.32 -14.85
CA GLN A 144 17.75 -12.34 -13.43
C GLN A 144 17.13 -11.17 -12.69
N TYR A 145 16.92 -11.34 -11.39
CA TYR A 145 16.44 -10.30 -10.48
C TYR A 145 15.08 -9.72 -10.89
N ILE A 146 14.19 -10.53 -11.46
CA ILE A 146 12.89 -10.08 -11.98
C ILE A 146 12.10 -9.34 -10.89
N ASP A 147 12.11 -9.82 -9.65
CA ASP A 147 11.42 -9.23 -8.50
C ASP A 147 11.95 -7.83 -8.08
N GLU A 148 13.12 -7.41 -8.62
CA GLU A 148 13.69 -6.08 -8.37
C GLU A 148 13.27 -5.04 -9.41
N TYR A 149 12.51 -5.43 -10.42
CA TYR A 149 12.02 -4.52 -11.46
C TYR A 149 10.62 -4.02 -11.13
N ALA A 150 10.36 -2.76 -11.48
CA ALA A 150 9.01 -2.28 -11.68
C ALA A 150 8.64 -2.41 -13.16
N GLU A 151 7.39 -2.67 -13.44
CA GLU A 151 6.90 -2.99 -14.77
C GLU A 151 5.89 -1.97 -15.26
N LYS A 152 5.91 -1.71 -16.55
CA LYS A 152 4.93 -0.88 -17.22
C LYS A 152 4.32 -1.62 -18.39
N LEU A 153 3.01 -1.73 -18.37
CA LEU A 153 2.19 -2.23 -19.46
C LEU A 153 1.56 -1.03 -20.19
N ASN A 154 1.83 -0.90 -21.48
CA ASN A 154 1.32 0.16 -22.35
C ASN A 154 0.57 -0.42 -23.56
N PRO A 155 -0.61 -0.99 -23.42
CA PRO A 155 -1.38 -1.50 -24.54
C PRO A 155 -1.89 -0.35 -25.43
N PRO A 156 -2.37 -0.64 -26.65
CA PRO A 156 -2.93 0.39 -27.54
C PRO A 156 -4.11 1.18 -26.97
N ASN A 157 -4.87 0.59 -26.05
CA ASN A 157 -5.91 1.28 -25.31
C ASN A 157 -5.32 1.80 -23.99
N GLN A 158 -5.31 3.10 -23.79
CA GLN A 158 -4.75 3.73 -22.59
C GLN A 158 -5.48 3.34 -21.29
N ASP A 159 -6.75 3.01 -21.35
CA ASP A 159 -7.52 2.57 -20.17
C ASP A 159 -7.02 1.22 -19.62
N ASP A 160 -6.29 0.47 -20.44
CA ASP A 160 -5.70 -0.82 -20.07
C ASP A 160 -4.22 -0.69 -19.62
N GLU A 161 -3.67 0.53 -19.53
CA GLU A 161 -2.33 0.75 -18.99
C GLU A 161 -2.27 0.37 -17.50
N ARG A 162 -1.18 -0.29 -17.10
CA ARG A 162 -0.96 -0.74 -15.71
C ARG A 162 0.48 -0.50 -15.30
N PHE A 163 0.65 -0.37 -14.01
CA PHE A 163 1.97 -0.26 -13.40
C PHE A 163 2.10 -1.24 -12.23
N GLU A 164 3.19 -1.99 -12.23
CA GLU A 164 3.55 -2.91 -11.17
C GLU A 164 4.83 -2.41 -10.48
N PRO A 165 4.81 -2.11 -9.18
CA PRO A 165 6.02 -1.83 -8.42
C PRO A 165 6.82 -3.12 -8.21
N ARG A 166 8.14 -3.00 -7.97
CA ARG A 166 8.95 -4.17 -7.59
C ARG A 166 8.37 -4.88 -6.36
N GLU A 167 8.63 -6.18 -6.21
CA GLU A 167 7.98 -7.05 -5.23
C GLU A 167 7.96 -6.48 -3.79
N ILE A 168 9.09 -6.02 -3.28
CA ILE A 168 9.21 -5.48 -1.91
C ILE A 168 8.45 -4.15 -1.68
N GLN A 169 7.81 -3.60 -2.69
CA GLN A 169 7.04 -2.36 -2.58
C GLN A 169 5.53 -2.60 -2.76
N LYS A 170 5.12 -3.79 -3.16
CA LYS A 170 3.72 -4.12 -3.46
C LYS A 170 2.82 -3.90 -2.24
N GLY A 171 3.12 -4.52 -1.10
CA GLY A 171 2.36 -4.36 0.14
C GLY A 171 2.34 -2.93 0.65
N ASN A 172 3.49 -2.24 0.62
CA ASN A 172 3.59 -0.83 1.04
C ASN A 172 2.70 0.08 0.16
N THR A 173 2.70 -0.18 -1.17
CA THR A 173 1.84 0.54 -2.10
C THR A 173 0.36 0.25 -1.82
N ALA A 174 0.00 -1.00 -1.60
CA ALA A 174 -1.36 -1.40 -1.28
C ALA A 174 -1.88 -0.68 -0.02
N ARG A 175 -1.11 -0.69 1.08
CA ARG A 175 -1.50 -0.02 2.33
C ARG A 175 -1.57 1.50 2.22
N ALA A 176 -0.76 2.11 1.38
CA ALA A 176 -0.87 3.54 1.06
C ALA A 176 -2.15 3.86 0.27
N MET A 177 -2.55 2.97 -0.65
CA MET A 177 -3.78 3.11 -1.42
C MET A 177 -5.02 2.87 -0.56
N PHE A 178 -5.05 1.83 0.29
CA PHE A 178 -6.14 1.61 1.25
C PHE A 178 -6.29 2.79 2.20
N TYR A 179 -5.19 3.32 2.72
CA TYR A 179 -5.20 4.51 3.55
C TYR A 179 -5.86 5.69 2.84
N PHE A 180 -5.39 6.04 1.65
CA PHE A 180 -5.94 7.18 0.91
C PHE A 180 -7.43 7.01 0.62
N TYR A 181 -7.81 5.84 0.10
CA TYR A 181 -9.22 5.53 -0.21
C TYR A 181 -10.11 5.65 1.03
N THR A 182 -9.69 5.08 2.16
CA THR A 182 -10.47 5.12 3.41
C THR A 182 -10.61 6.53 3.96
N ILE A 183 -9.54 7.32 3.96
CA ILE A 183 -9.55 8.64 4.60
C ILE A 183 -10.18 9.70 3.69
N TYR A 184 -9.89 9.67 2.40
CA TYR A 184 -10.26 10.74 1.48
C TYR A 184 -11.32 10.36 0.45
N GLY A 185 -11.48 9.06 0.18
CA GLY A 185 -12.40 8.57 -0.85
C GLY A 185 -11.84 8.69 -2.26
N ASP A 186 -12.69 8.46 -3.25
CA ASP A 186 -12.36 8.42 -4.67
C ASP A 186 -13.24 9.32 -5.56
N ASP A 187 -13.98 10.26 -4.96
CA ASP A 187 -14.97 11.11 -5.64
C ASP A 187 -14.38 11.89 -6.85
N ASP A 188 -13.09 12.22 -6.80
CA ASP A 188 -12.38 12.99 -7.85
C ASP A 188 -11.63 12.06 -8.85
N ALA A 189 -11.67 10.74 -8.65
CA ALA A 189 -11.05 9.76 -9.55
C ALA A 189 -12.02 9.28 -10.64
N PRO A 190 -11.53 8.67 -11.74
CA PRO A 190 -12.39 7.93 -12.65
C PRO A 190 -13.19 6.86 -11.89
N ALA A 191 -14.45 6.66 -12.28
CA ALA A 191 -15.41 5.83 -11.53
C ALA A 191 -14.97 4.37 -11.30
N ASP A 192 -14.06 3.87 -12.12
CA ASP A 192 -13.53 2.51 -12.05
C ASP A 192 -12.08 2.45 -11.53
N PHE A 193 -11.48 3.59 -11.21
CA PHE A 193 -10.07 3.66 -10.79
C PHE A 193 -9.78 2.78 -9.56
N TRP A 194 -10.65 2.82 -8.55
CA TRP A 194 -10.51 1.98 -7.37
C TRP A 194 -10.78 0.50 -7.68
N SER A 195 -11.94 0.21 -8.29
CA SER A 195 -12.42 -1.16 -8.51
C SER A 195 -11.51 -2.00 -9.43
N ILE A 196 -10.79 -1.36 -10.36
CA ILE A 196 -9.83 -2.05 -11.25
C ILE A 196 -8.67 -2.67 -10.45
N GLN A 197 -8.22 -2.03 -9.38
CA GLN A 197 -7.02 -2.41 -8.65
C GLN A 197 -7.27 -2.99 -7.25
N GLU A 198 -8.48 -2.87 -6.72
CA GLU A 198 -8.82 -3.27 -5.35
C GLU A 198 -8.40 -4.70 -5.02
N GLN A 199 -8.81 -5.68 -5.82
CA GLN A 199 -8.44 -7.08 -5.58
C GLN A 199 -6.92 -7.30 -5.64
N GLN A 200 -6.24 -6.68 -6.59
CA GLN A 200 -4.78 -6.79 -6.69
C GLN A 200 -4.07 -6.18 -5.47
N LEU A 201 -4.58 -5.05 -4.98
CA LEU A 201 -4.04 -4.41 -3.76
C LEU A 201 -4.27 -5.30 -2.53
N ILE A 202 -5.41 -5.99 -2.44
CA ILE A 202 -5.67 -6.99 -1.39
C ILE A 202 -4.64 -8.11 -1.49
N ASP A 203 -4.45 -8.70 -2.67
CA ASP A 203 -3.51 -9.79 -2.88
C ASP A 203 -2.07 -9.39 -2.51
N TRP A 204 -1.64 -8.19 -2.91
CA TRP A 204 -0.33 -7.65 -2.54
C TRP A 204 -0.17 -7.43 -1.04
N HIS A 205 -1.20 -6.90 -0.38
CA HIS A 205 -1.18 -6.74 1.08
C HIS A 205 -1.03 -8.08 1.81
N LEU A 206 -1.75 -9.12 1.36
CA LEU A 206 -1.69 -10.45 1.96
C LEU A 206 -0.35 -11.16 1.73
N TYR A 207 0.27 -10.90 0.57
CA TYR A 207 1.55 -11.46 0.21
C TYR A 207 2.72 -10.76 0.94
N ASP A 208 2.66 -9.44 1.09
CA ASP A 208 3.70 -8.57 1.64
C ASP A 208 3.16 -7.76 2.83
N LEU A 209 3.08 -8.41 3.99
CA LEU A 209 2.62 -7.78 5.24
C LEU A 209 3.61 -6.71 5.73
N PRO A 210 3.17 -5.74 6.58
CA PRO A 210 4.04 -4.68 7.08
C PRO A 210 5.30 -5.22 7.76
N ASP A 211 6.46 -4.78 7.31
CA ASP A 211 7.74 -5.09 7.93
C ASP A 211 8.18 -4.00 8.93
N GLU A 212 9.27 -4.25 9.66
CA GLU A 212 9.80 -3.28 10.63
C GLU A 212 10.19 -1.94 9.98
N THR A 213 10.58 -1.94 8.71
CA THR A 213 10.98 -0.73 7.98
C THR A 213 9.77 0.15 7.72
N GLU A 214 8.68 -0.45 7.28
CA GLU A 214 7.42 0.26 7.03
C GLU A 214 6.77 0.75 8.33
N ILE A 215 6.76 -0.08 9.37
CA ILE A 215 6.27 0.32 10.70
C ILE A 215 7.07 1.50 11.24
N ASN A 216 8.40 1.46 11.14
CA ASN A 216 9.26 2.58 11.56
C ASN A 216 8.99 3.84 10.72
N ARG A 217 8.81 3.71 9.41
CA ARG A 217 8.43 4.82 8.53
C ARG A 217 7.12 5.46 8.98
N SER A 218 6.07 4.66 9.21
CA SER A 218 4.77 5.16 9.69
C SER A 218 4.90 5.89 11.03
N ASN A 219 5.68 5.34 11.97
CA ASN A 219 5.96 5.99 13.26
C ASN A 219 6.69 7.34 13.12
N LEU A 220 7.65 7.45 12.19
CA LEU A 220 8.33 8.71 11.89
C LEU A 220 7.34 9.73 11.30
N ILE A 221 6.51 9.33 10.34
CA ILE A 221 5.47 10.19 9.76
C ILE A 221 4.53 10.71 10.85
N ARG A 222 4.07 9.85 11.77
CA ARG A 222 3.25 10.26 12.90
C ARG A 222 3.89 11.38 13.74
N GLY A 223 5.21 11.34 13.88
CA GLY A 223 5.95 12.39 14.60
C GLY A 223 5.82 13.77 13.97
N PHE A 224 5.52 13.87 12.68
CA PHE A 224 5.43 15.12 11.92
C PHE A 224 3.99 15.56 11.62
N GLN A 225 3.07 14.63 11.36
CA GLN A 225 1.68 14.96 10.97
C GLN A 225 0.62 14.45 11.93
N ASN A 226 1.03 13.81 13.03
CA ASN A 226 0.22 13.39 14.17
C ASN A 226 -0.95 12.44 13.82
N ASN A 227 -0.77 11.62 12.80
CA ASN A 227 -1.65 10.48 12.51
C ASN A 227 -0.84 9.27 12.04
N ASP A 228 -1.46 8.12 12.08
CA ASP A 228 -0.89 6.85 11.63
C ASP A 228 -1.57 6.37 10.34
N ASN A 229 -0.90 5.50 9.59
CA ASN A 229 -1.58 4.64 8.63
C ASN A 229 -2.10 3.41 9.39
N PRO A 230 -3.43 3.26 9.59
CA PRO A 230 -3.97 2.16 10.37
C PRO A 230 -3.68 0.79 9.76
N TYR A 231 -3.58 0.68 8.44
CA TYR A 231 -3.28 -0.56 7.73
C TYR A 231 -1.84 -1.05 7.90
N VAL A 232 -0.93 -0.18 8.36
CA VAL A 232 0.43 -0.55 8.77
C VAL A 232 0.44 -1.05 10.21
N ILE A 233 -0.42 -0.47 11.08
CA ILE A 233 -0.50 -0.84 12.50
C ILE A 233 -1.23 -2.17 12.66
N ASP A 234 -2.37 -2.32 11.99
CA ASP A 234 -3.25 -3.48 12.06
C ASP A 234 -3.52 -4.04 10.67
N PRO A 235 -2.72 -5.01 10.20
CA PRO A 235 -2.90 -5.61 8.89
C PRO A 235 -4.22 -6.32 8.69
N SER A 236 -4.92 -6.71 9.75
CA SER A 236 -6.22 -7.38 9.66
C SER A 236 -7.32 -6.50 9.08
N LEU A 237 -7.14 -5.18 9.13
CA LEU A 237 -8.12 -4.20 8.67
C LEU A 237 -8.52 -4.40 7.19
N VAL A 238 -7.57 -4.78 6.33
CA VAL A 238 -7.90 -5.02 4.92
C VAL A 238 -8.93 -6.13 4.77
N GLY A 239 -8.71 -7.25 5.44
CA GLY A 239 -9.67 -8.36 5.40
C GLY A 239 -11.01 -8.00 6.05
N ARG A 240 -10.97 -7.37 7.21
CA ARG A 240 -12.18 -6.98 7.98
C ARG A 240 -13.04 -5.93 7.28
N ILE A 241 -12.45 -5.13 6.39
CA ILE A 241 -13.18 -4.09 5.65
C ILE A 241 -13.60 -4.56 4.26
N PHE A 242 -12.69 -5.21 3.52
CA PHE A 242 -12.87 -5.45 2.09
C PHE A 242 -13.23 -6.90 1.72
N LEU A 243 -13.07 -7.87 2.66
CA LEU A 243 -13.33 -9.28 2.40
C LEU A 243 -14.44 -9.88 3.24
N VAL A 244 -14.89 -9.19 4.27
CA VAL A 244 -15.93 -9.67 5.20
C VAL A 244 -17.16 -8.78 5.07
N ASP A 245 -18.28 -9.35 4.67
CA ASP A 245 -19.55 -8.64 4.53
C ASP A 245 -20.12 -8.22 5.90
N GLU A 246 -20.88 -7.11 5.94
CA GLU A 246 -21.63 -6.70 7.12
C GLU A 246 -22.68 -7.77 7.51
N GLY A 247 -22.69 -8.13 8.77
CA GLY A 247 -23.63 -9.12 9.30
C GLY A 247 -23.13 -10.54 9.36
N ILE A 248 -21.85 -10.77 9.00
CA ILE A 248 -21.24 -12.09 9.21
C ILE A 248 -21.23 -12.47 10.68
N LEU A 249 -21.60 -13.70 10.94
CA LEU A 249 -21.57 -14.29 12.27
C LEU A 249 -20.13 -14.76 12.57
N MET A 250 -19.41 -14.03 13.41
CA MET A 250 -18.04 -14.41 13.78
C MET A 250 -18.01 -15.82 14.38
N GLY A 251 -17.09 -16.63 13.89
CA GLY A 251 -16.98 -18.05 14.24
C GLY A 251 -17.76 -18.97 13.31
N ASP A 252 -18.60 -18.46 12.42
CA ASP A 252 -19.30 -19.23 11.36
C ASP A 252 -18.36 -19.41 10.16
N VAL A 253 -17.43 -20.34 10.30
CA VAL A 253 -16.33 -20.57 9.34
C VAL A 253 -16.82 -21.19 8.03
N ASN A 254 -17.93 -21.92 8.09
CA ASN A 254 -18.52 -22.57 6.94
C ASN A 254 -19.62 -21.73 6.25
N ASN A 255 -19.95 -20.56 6.84
CA ASN A 255 -20.94 -19.59 6.36
C ASN A 255 -22.34 -20.21 6.14
N ASP A 256 -22.79 -21.01 7.13
CA ASP A 256 -24.13 -21.63 7.12
C ASP A 256 -25.15 -20.94 8.04
N ASP A 257 -24.80 -19.76 8.56
CA ASP A 257 -25.57 -18.94 9.51
C ASP A 257 -25.77 -19.60 10.88
N SER A 258 -24.90 -20.55 11.24
CA SER A 258 -25.01 -21.29 12.51
C SER A 258 -23.65 -21.44 13.19
N LEU A 259 -23.51 -21.07 14.43
CA LEU A 259 -22.31 -21.37 15.23
C LEU A 259 -22.42 -22.76 15.81
N ASP A 260 -21.67 -23.72 15.29
CA ASP A 260 -21.71 -25.09 15.76
C ASP A 260 -20.33 -25.80 15.72
N VAL A 261 -20.36 -27.11 15.98
CA VAL A 261 -19.13 -27.91 16.03
C VAL A 261 -18.44 -28.05 14.66
N LEU A 262 -19.14 -27.81 13.54
CA LEU A 262 -18.57 -27.94 12.21
C LEU A 262 -17.57 -26.80 11.94
N ASP A 263 -17.83 -25.61 12.45
CA ASP A 263 -16.91 -24.49 12.39
C ASP A 263 -15.60 -24.80 13.12
N ILE A 264 -15.71 -25.31 14.33
CA ILE A 264 -14.53 -25.73 15.12
C ILE A 264 -13.74 -26.83 14.41
N ILE A 265 -14.41 -27.74 13.72
CA ILE A 265 -13.76 -28.84 12.96
C ILE A 265 -13.00 -28.25 11.77
N LEU A 266 -13.53 -27.26 11.09
CA LEU A 266 -12.87 -26.59 9.98
C LEU A 266 -11.62 -25.84 10.45
N ASP A 267 -11.72 -25.10 11.55
CA ASP A 267 -10.57 -24.41 12.16
C ASP A 267 -9.46 -25.40 12.56
N ILE A 268 -9.82 -26.44 13.30
CA ILE A 268 -8.85 -27.46 13.67
C ILE A 268 -8.22 -28.10 12.42
N SER A 269 -9.01 -28.38 11.38
CA SER A 269 -8.53 -28.99 10.14
C SER A 269 -7.57 -28.07 9.41
N HIS A 270 -7.80 -26.75 9.43
CA HIS A 270 -6.89 -25.74 8.91
C HIS A 270 -5.58 -25.70 9.70
N ILE A 271 -5.65 -25.61 11.03
CA ILE A 271 -4.49 -25.54 11.93
C ILE A 271 -3.57 -26.76 11.78
N ILE A 272 -4.14 -27.96 11.63
CA ILE A 272 -3.35 -29.21 11.46
C ILE A 272 -2.96 -29.50 9.99
N GLY A 273 -3.33 -28.59 9.05
CA GLY A 273 -2.94 -28.66 7.64
C GLY A 273 -3.70 -29.68 6.79
N ASN A 274 -4.83 -30.21 7.27
CA ASN A 274 -5.67 -31.14 6.52
C ASN A 274 -6.63 -30.44 5.54
N PHE A 275 -6.94 -29.17 5.78
CA PHE A 275 -7.80 -28.34 4.97
C PHE A 275 -7.27 -26.89 5.03
N GLN A 276 -7.38 -26.14 3.96
CA GLN A 276 -6.96 -24.74 3.94
C GLN A 276 -8.19 -23.85 3.79
N LEU A 277 -8.45 -23.03 4.79
CA LEU A 277 -9.44 -21.97 4.73
C LEU A 277 -8.93 -20.87 3.80
N ASP A 278 -9.82 -20.20 3.12
CA ASP A 278 -9.49 -18.93 2.48
C ASP A 278 -9.29 -17.82 3.54
N TYR A 279 -8.82 -16.67 3.11
CA TYR A 279 -8.45 -15.62 4.05
C TYR A 279 -9.65 -15.02 4.78
N SER A 280 -10.80 -14.86 4.10
CA SER A 280 -12.04 -14.37 4.73
C SER A 280 -12.52 -15.33 5.83
N SER A 281 -12.52 -16.62 5.55
CA SER A 281 -12.85 -17.65 6.55
C SER A 281 -11.88 -17.65 7.74
N VAL A 282 -10.57 -17.39 7.52
CA VAL A 282 -9.59 -17.26 8.62
C VAL A 282 -9.90 -16.04 9.50
N ILE A 283 -10.32 -14.91 8.92
CA ILE A 283 -10.74 -13.72 9.68
C ILE A 283 -12.01 -14.02 10.47
N ILE A 284 -12.99 -14.68 9.88
CA ILE A 284 -14.24 -15.05 10.52
C ILE A 284 -14.00 -16.03 11.69
N SER A 285 -13.00 -16.91 11.58
CA SER A 285 -12.66 -17.89 12.61
C SER A 285 -12.05 -17.26 13.86
N ASP A 286 -11.42 -16.10 13.75
CA ASP A 286 -10.79 -15.42 14.88
C ASP A 286 -11.79 -14.52 15.61
N VAL A 287 -12.50 -15.07 16.58
CA VAL A 287 -13.50 -14.39 17.40
C VAL A 287 -12.92 -13.31 18.34
N ASN A 288 -11.62 -13.05 18.29
CA ASN A 288 -10.98 -12.04 19.12
C ASN A 288 -10.72 -10.73 18.36
N TYR A 289 -11.13 -10.62 17.11
CA TYR A 289 -11.07 -9.37 16.35
C TYR A 289 -12.12 -8.34 16.78
#